data_0f42120119ac9902edbd3bed444eb1db
#
_entry.id   0f42120119ac9902edbd3bed444eb1db
#
_cell.length_a   1.000
_cell.length_b   1.000
_cell.length_c   1.000
_cell.angle_alpha   90.00
_cell.angle_beta   90.00
_cell.angle_gamma   90.00
#
_symmetry.space_group_name_H-M   'P 1'
#
loop_
_entity.id
_entity.type
_entity.pdbx_description
1 polymer ?
#
loop_
_entity_poly.entity_id
_entity_poly.type
_entity_poly.pdbx_seq_one_letter_code
_entity_poly.pdbx_strand_id
1 'polypeptide(L)'
;MAHPESLDHMLAAWNEPDASKVRGHLERALAPDVEFIDPSVETHGIDEFEANVEKVQAAIPGAVYSRTSGVDSHHRLCRYNWQISREGEVVLQGFDVTELNDEGEVRRVLGFFGPLPDGD
;
A
#
# COMPACT_ATOMS: atom_id res chain seq x y z
N MET A 1 4.12 6.53 -19.01
CA MET A 1 3.60 7.63 -18.23
C MET A 1 3.91 7.44 -16.77
N ALA A 2 4.46 8.44 -16.13
CA ALA A 2 4.81 8.35 -14.72
C ALA A 2 3.55 8.34 -13.85
N HIS A 3 3.59 7.54 -12.80
CA HIS A 3 2.56 7.55 -11.76
C HIS A 3 2.99 8.51 -10.63
N PRO A 4 2.09 8.85 -9.70
CA PRO A 4 2.43 9.75 -8.60
C PRO A 4 3.54 9.19 -7.72
N GLU A 5 4.49 10.05 -7.34
CA GLU A 5 5.61 9.67 -6.46
C GLU A 5 5.14 9.15 -5.12
N SER A 6 4.00 9.65 -4.63
CA SER A 6 3.45 9.20 -3.34
C SER A 6 3.25 7.69 -3.31
N LEU A 7 2.89 7.06 -4.43
CA LEU A 7 2.76 5.60 -4.48
C LEU A 7 4.09 4.90 -4.28
N ASP A 8 5.17 5.46 -4.82
CA ASP A 8 6.51 4.89 -4.64
C ASP A 8 6.99 5.04 -3.20
N HIS A 9 6.72 6.18 -2.57
CA HIS A 9 7.04 6.37 -1.16
C HIS A 9 6.26 5.43 -0.26
N MET A 10 4.98 5.20 -0.57
CA MET A 10 4.16 4.25 0.18
C MET A 10 4.73 2.82 0.04
N LEU A 11 5.09 2.42 -1.17
CA LEU A 11 5.70 1.11 -1.39
C LEU A 11 7.04 0.98 -0.67
N ALA A 12 7.84 2.05 -0.66
CA ALA A 12 9.12 2.07 0.06
C ALA A 12 8.92 1.84 1.56
N ALA A 13 7.85 2.39 2.14
CA ALA A 13 7.53 2.18 3.55
C ALA A 13 7.30 0.70 3.86
N TRP A 14 6.51 0.02 3.02
CA TRP A 14 6.25 -1.41 3.19
C TRP A 14 7.51 -2.26 3.08
N ASN A 15 8.50 -1.82 2.29
CA ASN A 15 9.75 -2.55 2.06
C ASN A 15 10.90 -2.09 2.97
N GLU A 16 10.68 -1.10 3.84
CA GLU A 16 11.74 -0.53 4.66
C GLU A 16 12.12 -1.48 5.81
N PRO A 17 13.34 -2.02 5.82
CA PRO A 17 13.75 -2.94 6.88
C PRO A 17 14.04 -2.25 8.21
N ASP A 18 14.31 -0.95 8.20
CA ASP A 18 14.61 -0.17 9.41
C ASP A 18 13.33 0.51 9.89
N ALA A 19 12.77 0.00 10.99
CA ALA A 19 11.51 0.53 11.53
C ALA A 19 11.56 2.03 11.79
N SER A 20 12.73 2.57 12.14
CA SER A 20 12.87 4.00 12.41
C SER A 20 12.74 4.87 11.16
N LYS A 21 12.82 4.28 9.96
CA LYS A 21 12.73 5.00 8.68
C LYS A 21 11.36 4.89 8.02
N VAL A 22 10.50 4.00 8.51
CA VAL A 22 9.17 3.79 7.93
C VAL A 22 8.36 5.09 7.96
N ARG A 23 8.36 5.79 9.09
CA ARG A 23 7.60 7.04 9.26
C ARG A 23 7.98 8.09 8.21
N GLY A 24 9.25 8.24 7.90
CA GLY A 24 9.71 9.22 6.91
C GLY A 24 9.13 8.95 5.52
N HIS A 25 9.07 7.69 5.12
CA HIS A 25 8.44 7.31 3.85
C HIS A 25 6.95 7.63 3.87
N LEU A 26 6.27 7.32 4.98
CA LEU A 26 4.83 7.56 5.08
C LEU A 26 4.49 9.04 5.05
N GLU A 27 5.32 9.88 5.67
CA GLU A 27 5.09 11.33 5.66
C GLU A 27 5.25 11.93 4.26
N ARG A 28 6.05 11.30 3.40
CA ARG A 28 6.17 11.71 2.01
C ARG A 28 5.05 11.17 1.12
N ALA A 29 4.37 10.12 1.57
CA ALA A 29 3.36 9.43 0.78
C ALA A 29 1.94 9.85 1.12
N LEU A 30 1.64 10.06 2.41
CA LEU A 30 0.27 10.03 2.93
C LEU A 30 -0.21 11.39 3.38
N ALA A 31 -1.51 11.64 3.16
CA ALA A 31 -2.21 12.74 3.81
C ALA A 31 -2.32 12.44 5.32
N PRO A 32 -2.34 13.49 6.17
CA PRO A 32 -2.42 13.26 7.63
C PRO A 32 -3.64 12.47 8.07
N ASP A 33 -4.76 12.57 7.34
CA ASP A 33 -6.02 11.90 7.64
C ASP A 33 -6.25 10.65 6.79
N VAL A 34 -5.19 10.02 6.30
CA VAL A 34 -5.28 8.87 5.40
C VAL A 34 -6.13 7.75 5.98
N GLU A 35 -6.96 7.16 5.14
CA GLU A 35 -7.70 5.94 5.47
C GLU A 35 -7.10 4.76 4.70
N PHE A 36 -6.90 3.64 5.39
CA PHE A 36 -6.45 2.39 4.77
C PHE A 36 -7.43 1.30 5.16
N ILE A 37 -8.05 0.69 4.17
CA ILE A 37 -9.07 -0.33 4.39
C ILE A 37 -8.75 -1.52 3.50
N ASP A 38 -8.54 -2.68 4.10
CA ASP A 38 -8.42 -3.93 3.36
C ASP A 38 -9.17 -5.03 4.13
N PRO A 39 -9.19 -6.29 3.62
CA PRO A 39 -9.96 -7.34 4.29
C PRO A 39 -9.54 -7.62 5.74
N SER A 40 -8.31 -7.24 6.13
CA SER A 40 -7.78 -7.57 7.45
C SER A 40 -7.85 -6.42 8.45
N VAL A 41 -7.99 -5.16 7.98
CA VAL A 41 -7.87 -4.02 8.88
C VAL A 41 -8.52 -2.77 8.27
N GLU A 42 -8.90 -1.85 9.16
CA GLU A 42 -9.27 -0.49 8.78
C GLU A 42 -8.51 0.46 9.69
N THR A 43 -7.73 1.37 9.11
CA THR A 43 -6.93 2.33 9.88
C THR A 43 -7.22 3.77 9.44
N HIS A 44 -7.03 4.70 10.37
CA HIS A 44 -7.25 6.13 10.14
C HIS A 44 -6.04 6.90 10.66
N GLY A 45 -5.45 7.73 9.79
CA GLY A 45 -4.29 8.53 10.13
C GLY A 45 -2.97 7.79 9.96
N ILE A 46 -1.87 8.57 9.97
CA ILE A 46 -0.54 8.03 9.71
C ILE A 46 -0.07 7.11 10.85
N ASP A 47 -0.39 7.45 12.10
CA ASP A 47 0.05 6.63 13.24
C ASP A 47 -0.48 5.21 13.15
N GLU A 48 -1.76 5.06 12.84
CA GLU A 48 -2.36 3.73 12.69
C GLU A 48 -1.83 3.01 11.46
N PHE A 49 -1.59 3.74 10.37
CA PHE A 49 -1.00 3.16 9.17
C PHE A 49 0.40 2.61 9.48
N GLU A 50 1.22 3.39 10.17
CA GLU A 50 2.56 2.97 10.57
C GLU A 50 2.52 1.72 11.46
N ALA A 51 1.63 1.70 12.43
CA ALA A 51 1.45 0.54 13.32
C ALA A 51 1.08 -0.70 12.52
N ASN A 52 0.23 -0.56 11.50
CA ASN A 52 -0.15 -1.67 10.65
C ASN A 52 1.03 -2.17 9.79
N VAL A 53 1.84 -1.27 9.26
CA VAL A 53 3.05 -1.65 8.52
C VAL A 53 3.97 -2.48 9.41
N GLU A 54 4.22 -2.02 10.63
CA GLU A 54 5.07 -2.74 11.58
C GLU A 54 4.51 -4.12 11.91
N LYS A 55 3.20 -4.21 12.11
CA LYS A 55 2.53 -5.48 12.43
C LYS A 55 2.67 -6.47 11.28
N VAL A 56 2.46 -6.03 10.04
CA VAL A 56 2.54 -6.92 8.88
C VAL A 56 3.99 -7.35 8.64
N GLN A 57 4.94 -6.42 8.77
CA GLN A 57 6.37 -6.75 8.62
C GLN A 57 6.81 -7.77 9.66
N ALA A 58 6.31 -7.67 10.89
CA ALA A 58 6.62 -8.63 11.94
C ALA A 58 5.99 -10.01 11.68
N ALA A 59 4.81 -10.02 11.07
CA ALA A 59 4.11 -11.26 10.76
C ALA A 59 4.73 -12.01 9.59
N ILE A 60 5.36 -11.30 8.64
CA ILE A 60 5.97 -11.90 7.45
C ILE A 60 7.41 -11.36 7.32
N PRO A 61 8.34 -11.83 8.18
CA PRO A 61 9.73 -11.34 8.14
C PRO A 61 10.38 -11.64 6.78
N GLY A 62 11.10 -10.67 6.25
CA GLY A 62 11.77 -10.82 4.96
C GLY A 62 10.86 -10.70 3.74
N ALA A 63 9.63 -10.27 3.94
CA ALA A 63 8.69 -10.09 2.84
C ALA A 63 9.13 -8.96 1.90
N VAL A 64 8.86 -9.15 0.61
CA VAL A 64 9.07 -8.14 -0.42
C VAL A 64 7.70 -7.76 -0.98
N TYR A 65 7.42 -6.45 -0.99
CA TYR A 65 6.18 -5.89 -1.51
C TYR A 65 6.46 -5.29 -2.88
N SER A 66 5.67 -5.66 -3.88
CA SER A 66 5.89 -5.17 -5.25
C SER A 66 4.57 -4.98 -5.99
N ARG A 67 4.57 -4.02 -6.92
CA ARG A 67 3.47 -3.92 -7.87
C ARG A 67 3.70 -4.93 -8.97
N THR A 68 2.63 -5.62 -9.39
CA THR A 68 2.69 -6.64 -10.43
C THR A 68 2.02 -6.19 -11.72
N SER A 69 1.57 -4.93 -11.76
CA SER A 69 1.02 -4.29 -12.95
C SER A 69 1.52 -2.86 -13.03
N GLY A 70 1.27 -2.19 -14.14
CA GLY A 70 1.39 -0.75 -14.21
C GLY A 70 0.30 -0.09 -13.36
N VAL A 71 0.43 1.21 -13.16
CA VAL A 71 -0.57 2.02 -12.45
C VAL A 71 -1.51 2.63 -13.49
N ASP A 72 -2.80 2.32 -13.34
CA ASP A 72 -3.84 2.94 -14.15
C ASP A 72 -4.45 4.07 -13.35
N SER A 73 -4.63 5.24 -13.95
CA SER A 73 -5.13 6.39 -13.20
C SER A 73 -6.03 7.28 -14.04
N HIS A 74 -7.01 7.85 -13.36
CA HIS A 74 -7.84 8.92 -13.90
C HIS A 74 -8.30 9.79 -12.74
N HIS A 75 -8.50 11.08 -13.00
CA HIS A 75 -8.86 12.04 -11.94
C HIS A 75 -7.85 11.92 -10.79
N ARG A 76 -8.30 11.66 -9.58
CA ARG A 76 -7.45 11.49 -8.40
C ARG A 76 -7.35 10.05 -7.95
N LEU A 77 -7.76 9.11 -8.80
CA LEU A 77 -7.80 7.68 -8.48
C LEU A 77 -6.70 6.95 -9.23
N CYS A 78 -6.08 5.99 -8.56
CA CYS A 78 -5.12 5.08 -9.14
C CYS A 78 -5.52 3.65 -8.78
N ARG A 79 -5.22 2.70 -9.64
CA ARG A 79 -5.40 1.28 -9.33
C ARG A 79 -4.23 0.48 -9.88
N TYR A 80 -3.90 -0.60 -9.18
CA TYR A 80 -2.80 -1.48 -9.57
C TYR A 80 -2.90 -2.81 -8.82
N ASN A 81 -2.27 -3.83 -9.40
CA ASN A 81 -2.08 -5.12 -8.74
C ASN A 81 -0.79 -5.12 -7.95
N TRP A 82 -0.76 -5.86 -6.85
CA TRP A 82 0.42 -6.00 -6.03
C TRP A 82 0.55 -7.42 -5.51
N GLN A 83 1.73 -7.75 -4.99
CA GLN A 83 1.96 -9.01 -4.30
C GLN A 83 2.93 -8.82 -3.15
N ILE A 84 2.84 -9.73 -2.19
CA ILE A 84 3.83 -9.94 -1.15
C ILE A 84 4.49 -11.27 -1.43
N SER A 85 5.82 -11.28 -1.50
CA SER A 85 6.58 -12.51 -1.70
C SER A 85 7.63 -12.66 -0.60
N ARG A 86 8.06 -13.88 -0.36
CA ARG A 86 9.13 -14.19 0.59
C ARG A 86 9.91 -15.37 0.05
N GLU A 87 11.24 -15.20 0.00
CA GLU A 87 12.14 -16.24 -0.51
C GLU A 87 11.75 -16.72 -1.92
N GLY A 88 11.29 -15.78 -2.75
CA GLY A 88 10.90 -16.06 -4.13
C GLY A 88 9.50 -16.64 -4.30
N GLU A 89 8.76 -16.86 -3.23
CA GLU A 89 7.41 -17.40 -3.31
C GLU A 89 6.36 -16.34 -2.99
N VAL A 90 5.28 -16.33 -3.75
CA VAL A 90 4.16 -15.41 -3.51
C VAL A 90 3.38 -15.86 -2.30
N VAL A 91 3.28 -14.96 -1.29
CA VAL A 91 2.54 -15.21 -0.07
C VAL A 91 1.11 -14.69 -0.18
N LEU A 92 0.93 -13.52 -0.83
CA LEU A 92 -0.37 -12.90 -0.96
C LEU A 92 -0.37 -12.03 -2.22
N GLN A 93 -1.47 -12.06 -2.94
CA GLN A 93 -1.70 -11.15 -4.07
C GLN A 93 -2.89 -10.27 -3.77
N GLY A 94 -2.90 -9.08 -4.34
CA GLY A 94 -3.98 -8.16 -4.12
C GLY A 94 -4.09 -7.09 -5.18
N PHE A 95 -5.02 -6.20 -4.92
CA PHE A 95 -5.41 -5.12 -5.80
C PHE A 95 -5.76 -3.91 -4.94
N ASP A 96 -5.21 -2.75 -5.28
CA ASP A 96 -5.51 -1.52 -4.56
C ASP A 96 -6.17 -0.51 -5.48
N VAL A 97 -7.10 0.25 -4.91
CA VAL A 97 -7.53 1.54 -5.44
C VAL A 97 -7.07 2.59 -4.45
N THR A 98 -6.34 3.60 -4.94
CA THR A 98 -5.89 4.71 -4.10
C THR A 98 -6.53 6.00 -4.58
N GLU A 99 -6.83 6.88 -3.62
CA GLU A 99 -7.35 8.21 -3.89
C GLU A 99 -6.35 9.23 -3.37
N LEU A 100 -6.03 10.24 -4.21
CA LEU A 100 -5.09 11.30 -3.84
C LEU A 100 -5.83 12.57 -3.46
N ASN A 101 -5.22 13.39 -2.61
CA ASN A 101 -5.72 14.72 -2.34
C ASN A 101 -5.18 15.73 -3.38
N ASP A 102 -5.46 17.01 -3.19
CA ASP A 102 -5.05 18.06 -4.12
C ASP A 102 -3.52 18.22 -4.20
N GLU A 103 -2.81 17.84 -3.16
CA GLU A 103 -1.36 17.91 -3.09
C GLU A 103 -0.67 16.66 -3.62
N GLY A 104 -1.42 15.68 -4.12
CA GLY A 104 -0.87 14.43 -4.64
C GLY A 104 -0.52 13.41 -3.56
N GLU A 105 -0.93 13.66 -2.32
CA GLU A 105 -0.74 12.71 -1.23
C GLU A 105 -1.85 11.68 -1.22
N VAL A 106 -1.53 10.45 -0.83
CA VAL A 106 -2.51 9.37 -0.71
C VAL A 106 -3.42 9.66 0.48
N ARG A 107 -4.71 9.83 0.23
CA ARG A 107 -5.69 10.06 1.28
C ARG A 107 -6.54 8.85 1.59
N ARG A 108 -6.59 7.87 0.69
CA ARG A 108 -7.36 6.65 0.90
C ARG A 108 -6.75 5.51 0.11
N VAL A 109 -6.64 4.35 0.74
CA VAL A 109 -6.25 3.10 0.10
C VAL A 109 -7.34 2.08 0.37
N LEU A 110 -7.90 1.53 -0.71
CA LEU A 110 -8.92 0.48 -0.65
C LEU A 110 -8.30 -0.78 -1.23
N GLY A 111 -8.02 -1.77 -0.40
CA GLY A 111 -7.32 -2.98 -0.79
C GLY A 111 -8.24 -4.20 -0.84
N PHE A 112 -7.93 -5.10 -1.75
CA PHE A 112 -8.60 -6.40 -1.88
C PHE A 112 -7.54 -7.47 -2.00
N PHE A 113 -7.84 -8.68 -1.53
CA PHE A 113 -6.92 -9.82 -1.62
C PHE A 113 -7.40 -10.81 -2.67
N GLY A 114 -6.42 -11.37 -3.39
CA GLY A 114 -6.66 -12.44 -4.32
C GLY A 114 -7.40 -12.05 -5.59
N PRO A 115 -7.74 -13.04 -6.42
CA PRO A 115 -8.52 -12.79 -7.62
C PRO A 115 -10.01 -12.59 -7.27
N LEU A 116 -10.77 -12.09 -8.23
CA LEU A 116 -12.22 -12.03 -8.07
C LEU A 116 -12.78 -13.44 -7.93
N PRO A 117 -13.83 -13.59 -7.12
CA PRO A 117 -14.50 -14.91 -7.03
C PRO A 117 -15.17 -15.26 -8.35
N ASP A 118 -15.44 -16.55 -8.52
CA ASP A 118 -16.19 -16.99 -9.69
C ASP A 118 -17.59 -16.39 -9.68
N GLY A 119 -18.12 -16.11 -10.87
CA GLY A 119 -19.47 -15.60 -11.00
C GLY A 119 -20.52 -16.68 -10.75
N ASP A 120 -21.75 -16.25 -10.57
CA ASP A 120 -22.90 -17.16 -10.35
C ASP A 120 -23.35 -17.85 -11.63
#